data_e47f7b0c26e7da0dafe9a6bb2e2b86ca
#
_entry.id   e47f7b0c26e7da0dafe9a6bb2e2b86ca
#
_cell.length_a   1.000
_cell.length_b   1.000
_cell.length_c   1.000
_cell.angle_alpha   90.00
_cell.angle_beta   90.00
_cell.angle_gamma   90.00
#
_symmetry.space_group_name_H-M   'P 1'
#
loop_
_entity.id
_entity.type
_entity.pdbx_description
1 polymer ?
#
loop_
_entity_poly.entity_id
_entity_poly.type
_entity_poly.pdbx_seq_one_letter_code
_entity_poly.pdbx_strand_id
1 'polypeptide(L)'
;LETKLPGDGRPRRLIGYHRDHPWVSSLSVQEMPSGGIVLVVTQGKDVFHTVLEHGAVAQAEELRVTYSWDAPARWGRLAVERIASGQVFVKELRNPKPLLLSDLRIMTLDPLQRQMDRGVRFFAISTDIEPVGPMPGLSTVTPVLTAQGYRSAGQIRRGDLIRSPGHGSLPVLSVVRRTVPARGSFSPVRLRAPYFGLQQDIIVGAEQRLRIGGSAVEYLFGKQNVLVPAGHPVNGLSAIRYDQSEIVTYCQVLLPGNAPLPAAGAPLATLSLWRLRG
;
A
#
# COMPACT_ATOMS: atom_id res chain seq x y z
N LEU A 1 -8.75 4.97 -1.31
CA LEU A 1 -8.58 5.50 -2.68
C LEU A 1 -7.15 5.96 -2.92
N GLU A 2 -6.71 5.90 -4.17
CA GLU A 2 -5.45 6.49 -4.61
C GLU A 2 -5.74 7.52 -5.71
N THR A 3 -5.14 8.70 -5.61
CA THR A 3 -5.38 9.82 -6.52
C THR A 3 -4.09 10.51 -6.89
N LYS A 4 -4.07 11.12 -8.07
CA LYS A 4 -3.01 12.03 -8.50
C LYS A 4 -3.54 13.46 -8.42
N LEU A 5 -2.96 14.25 -7.53
CA LEU A 5 -3.25 15.69 -7.40
C LEU A 5 -2.36 16.48 -8.38
N PRO A 6 -2.90 17.46 -9.10
CA PRO A 6 -2.11 18.23 -10.05
C PRO A 6 -1.23 19.33 -9.43
N GLY A 7 -1.39 19.65 -8.14
CA GLY A 7 -0.64 20.72 -7.47
C GLY A 7 -1.07 22.13 -7.87
N ASP A 8 -2.30 22.30 -8.35
CA ASP A 8 -2.83 23.57 -8.83
C ASP A 8 -3.50 24.43 -7.73
N GLY A 9 -3.46 23.95 -6.48
CA GLY A 9 -4.01 24.65 -5.32
C GLY A 9 -5.54 24.83 -5.34
N ARG A 10 -6.27 23.99 -6.09
CA ARG A 10 -7.74 24.07 -6.16
C ARG A 10 -8.38 23.01 -5.28
N PRO A 11 -9.47 23.34 -4.54
CA PRO A 11 -10.20 22.34 -3.78
C PRO A 11 -10.81 21.30 -4.72
N ARG A 12 -10.74 20.01 -4.34
CA ARG A 12 -11.22 18.89 -5.16
C ARG A 12 -12.01 17.90 -4.33
N ARG A 13 -13.18 17.53 -4.84
CA ARG A 13 -13.89 16.37 -4.30
C ARG A 13 -13.32 15.12 -4.93
N LEU A 14 -12.52 14.37 -4.16
CA LEU A 14 -11.88 13.15 -4.65
C LEU A 14 -12.89 12.04 -4.90
N ILE A 15 -13.79 11.81 -3.96
CA ILE A 15 -14.90 10.87 -4.09
C ILE A 15 -16.06 11.29 -3.19
N GLY A 16 -17.27 10.98 -3.61
CA GLY A 16 -18.46 11.20 -2.81
C GLY A 16 -19.71 10.63 -3.45
N TYR A 17 -20.76 10.58 -2.66
CA TYR A 17 -22.13 10.31 -3.09
C TYR A 17 -23.10 11.13 -2.24
N HIS A 18 -24.32 11.29 -2.73
CA HIS A 18 -25.42 11.87 -2.00
C HIS A 18 -26.71 11.14 -2.34
N ARG A 19 -27.53 10.86 -1.32
CA ARG A 19 -28.81 10.19 -1.43
C ARG A 19 -29.81 10.82 -0.46
N ASP A 20 -31.02 11.09 -0.90
CA ASP A 20 -32.10 11.68 -0.07
C ASP A 20 -33.07 10.65 0.50
N HIS A 21 -33.21 9.49 -0.14
CA HIS A 21 -34.17 8.46 0.25
C HIS A 21 -33.46 7.15 0.67
N PRO A 22 -33.99 6.40 1.68
CA PRO A 22 -35.15 6.72 2.55
C PRO A 22 -34.85 7.80 3.58
N TRP A 23 -33.60 8.21 3.75
CA TRP A 23 -33.10 9.34 4.54
C TRP A 23 -31.85 9.90 3.88
N VAL A 24 -31.52 11.13 4.26
CA VAL A 24 -30.29 11.77 3.76
C VAL A 24 -29.07 10.93 4.17
N SER A 25 -28.31 10.49 3.19
CA SER A 25 -27.01 9.83 3.40
C SER A 25 -26.01 10.35 2.40
N SER A 26 -24.83 10.74 2.87
CA SER A 26 -23.79 11.23 2.00
C SER A 26 -22.40 10.95 2.55
N LEU A 27 -21.45 10.83 1.65
CA LEU A 27 -20.02 10.85 1.96
C LEU A 27 -19.34 11.85 1.01
N SER A 28 -18.39 12.59 1.54
CA SER A 28 -17.51 13.44 0.75
C SER A 28 -16.09 13.35 1.28
N VAL A 29 -15.16 13.01 0.42
CA VAL A 29 -13.71 13.11 0.65
C VAL A 29 -13.19 14.21 -0.25
N GLN A 30 -12.64 15.28 0.34
CA GLN A 30 -12.20 16.47 -0.40
C GLN A 30 -10.75 16.79 -0.04
N GLU A 31 -10.01 17.24 -1.03
CA GLU A 31 -8.68 17.83 -0.85
C GLU A 31 -8.83 19.34 -0.83
N MET A 32 -8.17 19.95 0.16
CA MET A 32 -8.13 21.40 0.35
C MET A 32 -6.81 21.98 -0.14
N PRO A 33 -6.81 23.23 -0.66
CA PRO A 33 -5.59 23.87 -1.16
C PRO A 33 -4.46 23.98 -0.13
N SER A 34 -4.81 24.07 1.14
CA SER A 34 -3.85 24.09 2.27
C SER A 34 -3.15 22.77 2.49
N GLY A 35 -3.56 21.69 1.81
CA GLY A 35 -3.04 20.34 1.98
C GLY A 35 -3.73 19.59 3.11
N GLY A 36 -5.04 19.74 3.22
CA GLY A 36 -5.88 18.98 4.14
C GLY A 36 -6.84 18.04 3.41
N ILE A 37 -7.01 16.83 3.90
CA ILE A 37 -8.10 15.94 3.48
C ILE A 37 -9.26 16.09 4.44
N VAL A 38 -10.39 16.53 3.91
CA VAL A 38 -11.66 16.67 4.63
C VAL A 38 -12.53 15.46 4.34
N LEU A 39 -12.94 14.76 5.39
CA LEU A 39 -13.92 13.68 5.32
C LEU A 39 -15.21 14.14 6.00
N VAL A 40 -16.33 14.06 5.29
CA VAL A 40 -17.67 14.32 5.83
C VAL A 40 -18.55 13.12 5.56
N VAL A 41 -19.23 12.62 6.59
CA VAL A 41 -20.23 11.53 6.50
C VAL A 41 -21.51 12.02 7.13
N THR A 42 -22.61 12.01 6.37
CA THR A 42 -23.94 12.38 6.86
C THR A 42 -24.84 11.15 6.86
N GLN A 43 -25.56 10.94 7.96
CA GLN A 43 -26.55 9.86 8.11
C GLN A 43 -27.78 10.40 8.83
N GLY A 44 -28.83 10.72 8.09
CA GLY A 44 -30.01 11.40 8.60
C GLY A 44 -29.65 12.82 9.10
N LYS A 45 -29.85 13.05 10.39
CA LYS A 45 -29.50 14.32 11.06
C LYS A 45 -28.08 14.36 11.61
N ASP A 46 -27.40 13.22 11.65
CA ASP A 46 -26.06 13.10 12.20
C ASP A 46 -25.00 13.44 11.14
N VAL A 47 -24.11 14.35 11.46
CA VAL A 47 -22.97 14.72 10.62
C VAL A 47 -21.67 14.44 11.37
N PHE A 48 -20.84 13.59 10.80
CA PHE A 48 -19.47 13.36 11.24
C PHE A 48 -18.52 14.05 10.26
N HIS A 49 -17.59 14.84 10.76
CA HIS A 49 -16.56 15.46 9.92
C HIS A 49 -15.20 15.41 10.61
N THR A 50 -14.17 15.35 9.78
CA THR A 50 -12.78 15.44 10.25
C THR A 50 -11.90 16.00 9.16
N VAL A 51 -10.78 16.60 9.56
CA VAL A 51 -9.74 17.09 8.67
C VAL A 51 -8.42 16.47 9.09
N LEU A 52 -7.63 16.02 8.12
CA LEU A 52 -6.26 15.57 8.32
C LEU A 52 -5.34 16.42 7.46
N GLU A 53 -4.52 17.24 8.12
CA GLU A 53 -3.51 18.07 7.46
C GLU A 53 -2.29 17.21 7.09
N HIS A 54 -1.85 17.33 5.83
CA HIS A 54 -0.67 16.64 5.32
C HIS A 54 0.32 17.59 4.61
N GLY A 55 0.02 18.91 4.65
CA GLY A 55 0.79 19.95 3.98
C GLY A 55 0.44 20.13 2.51
N ALA A 56 0.53 21.37 2.05
CA ALA A 56 0.17 21.74 0.69
C ALA A 56 0.99 20.98 -0.36
N VAL A 57 0.34 20.65 -1.47
CA VAL A 57 0.93 19.98 -2.63
C VAL A 57 1.28 21.04 -3.67
N ALA A 58 2.57 21.38 -3.77
CA ALA A 58 3.06 22.41 -4.70
C ALA A 58 3.29 21.90 -6.14
N GLN A 59 3.39 20.57 -6.29
CA GLN A 59 3.60 19.89 -7.57
C GLN A 59 2.68 18.69 -7.67
N ALA A 60 2.53 18.13 -8.88
CA ALA A 60 1.72 16.94 -9.06
C ALA A 60 2.22 15.78 -8.17
N GLU A 61 1.38 15.28 -7.31
CA GLU A 61 1.71 14.25 -6.32
C GLU A 61 0.66 13.14 -6.27
N GLU A 62 1.10 11.94 -5.94
CA GLU A 62 0.23 10.79 -5.74
C GLU A 62 -0.01 10.55 -4.25
N LEU A 63 -1.28 10.59 -3.88
CA LEU A 63 -1.74 10.37 -2.51
C LEU A 63 -2.60 9.12 -2.43
N ARG A 64 -2.47 8.41 -1.31
CA ARG A 64 -3.42 7.37 -0.90
C ARG A 64 -4.14 7.81 0.35
N VAL A 65 -5.48 7.86 0.28
CA VAL A 65 -6.34 8.20 1.41
C VAL A 65 -7.05 6.95 1.87
N THR A 66 -6.93 6.63 3.17
CA THR A 66 -7.55 5.46 3.79
C THR A 66 -8.42 5.91 4.95
N TYR A 67 -9.72 5.60 4.89
CA TYR A 67 -10.64 5.72 6.00
C TYR A 67 -10.96 4.34 6.54
N SER A 68 -10.67 4.10 7.81
CA SER A 68 -10.95 2.84 8.51
C SER A 68 -11.89 3.10 9.67
N TRP A 69 -12.78 2.15 9.97
CA TRP A 69 -13.66 2.22 11.12
C TRP A 69 -13.93 0.83 11.69
N ASP A 70 -14.06 0.80 13.01
CA ASP A 70 -14.58 -0.31 13.81
C ASP A 70 -15.69 0.26 14.70
N ALA A 71 -16.95 0.11 14.24
CA ALA A 71 -18.09 0.71 14.92
C ALA A 71 -18.33 0.12 16.33
N PRO A 72 -18.22 -1.20 16.56
CA PRO A 72 -18.27 -1.78 17.91
C PRO A 72 -17.21 -1.22 18.84
N ALA A 73 -15.98 -1.06 18.38
CA ALA A 73 -14.88 -0.49 19.16
C ALA A 73 -14.94 1.05 19.27
N ARG A 74 -15.87 1.71 18.56
CA ARG A 74 -15.97 3.18 18.48
C ARG A 74 -14.67 3.84 18.04
N TRP A 75 -13.89 3.12 17.27
CA TRP A 75 -12.58 3.50 16.79
C TRP A 75 -12.58 3.69 15.28
N GLY A 76 -11.75 4.61 14.82
CA GLY A 76 -11.46 4.77 13.41
C GLY A 76 -10.16 5.49 13.16
N ARG A 77 -9.83 5.60 11.89
CA ARG A 77 -8.61 6.25 11.43
C ARG A 77 -8.81 6.85 10.05
N LEU A 78 -8.35 8.08 9.89
CA LEU A 78 -8.10 8.68 8.58
C LEU A 78 -6.58 8.73 8.39
N ALA A 79 -6.10 8.24 7.26
CA ALA A 79 -4.69 8.27 6.90
C ALA A 79 -4.49 8.81 5.49
N VAL A 80 -3.41 9.56 5.31
CA VAL A 80 -2.94 10.06 4.02
C VAL A 80 -1.49 9.64 3.85
N GLU A 81 -1.20 8.98 2.74
CA GLU A 81 0.15 8.51 2.39
C GLU A 81 0.60 9.26 1.14
N ARG A 82 1.75 9.90 1.21
CA ARG A 82 2.47 10.45 0.05
C ARG A 82 3.29 9.33 -0.58
N ILE A 83 2.86 8.85 -1.74
CA ILE A 83 3.43 7.64 -2.35
C ILE A 83 4.91 7.82 -2.69
N ALA A 84 5.29 8.96 -3.25
CA ALA A 84 6.67 9.20 -3.67
C ALA A 84 7.66 9.29 -2.51
N SER A 85 7.29 9.98 -1.40
CA SER A 85 8.16 10.16 -0.24
C SER A 85 8.04 9.04 0.78
N GLY A 86 6.94 8.29 0.76
CA GLY A 86 6.58 7.30 1.77
C GLY A 86 6.19 7.91 3.11
N GLN A 87 5.90 9.21 3.16
CA GLN A 87 5.38 9.87 4.36
C GLN A 87 3.94 9.45 4.63
N VAL A 88 3.62 9.26 5.90
CA VAL A 88 2.29 8.84 6.35
C VAL A 88 1.80 9.79 7.42
N PHE A 89 0.63 10.35 7.21
CA PHE A 89 -0.09 11.18 8.15
C PHE A 89 -1.30 10.41 8.65
N VAL A 90 -1.52 10.39 9.96
CA VAL A 90 -2.57 9.58 10.58
C VAL A 90 -3.31 10.41 11.60
N LYS A 91 -4.62 10.30 11.58
CA LYS A 91 -5.51 10.85 12.61
C LYS A 91 -6.42 9.77 13.13
N GLU A 92 -6.34 9.50 14.43
CA GLU A 92 -7.30 8.64 15.10
C GLU A 92 -8.66 9.35 15.23
N LEU A 93 -9.72 8.59 15.07
CA LEU A 93 -11.09 9.06 15.08
C LEU A 93 -11.86 8.34 16.19
N ARG A 94 -12.65 9.11 16.92
CA ARG A 94 -13.56 8.57 17.92
C ARG A 94 -15.00 8.56 17.38
N ASN A 95 -15.72 7.47 17.58
CA ASN A 95 -17.08 7.28 17.08
C ASN A 95 -17.26 7.62 15.59
N PRO A 96 -16.41 7.11 14.70
CA PRO A 96 -16.57 7.34 13.27
C PRO A 96 -17.91 6.76 12.81
N LYS A 97 -18.51 7.39 11.79
CA LYS A 97 -19.74 6.85 11.20
C LYS A 97 -19.36 5.73 10.20
N PRO A 98 -19.85 4.49 10.42
CA PRO A 98 -19.66 3.41 9.45
C PRO A 98 -20.44 3.73 8.17
N LEU A 99 -19.92 3.29 7.03
CA LEU A 99 -20.69 3.34 5.79
C LEU A 99 -21.68 2.18 5.74
N LEU A 100 -22.90 2.45 5.33
CA LEU A 100 -23.92 1.41 5.15
C LEU A 100 -23.65 0.61 3.87
N LEU A 101 -24.04 -0.66 3.85
CA LEU A 101 -23.86 -1.51 2.66
C LEU A 101 -24.55 -0.94 1.42
N SER A 102 -25.70 -0.29 1.59
CA SER A 102 -26.38 0.43 0.51
C SER A 102 -25.54 1.55 -0.08
N ASP A 103 -24.83 2.29 0.77
CA ASP A 103 -23.99 3.42 0.38
C ASP A 103 -22.71 2.92 -0.30
N LEU A 104 -22.14 1.83 0.20
CA LEU A 104 -21.01 1.16 -0.43
C LEU A 104 -21.36 0.66 -1.84
N ARG A 105 -22.58 0.13 -2.03
CA ARG A 105 -23.07 -0.28 -3.35
C ARG A 105 -23.22 0.89 -4.31
N ILE A 106 -23.76 2.02 -3.86
CA ILE A 106 -23.81 3.25 -4.68
C ILE A 106 -22.40 3.65 -5.09
N MET A 107 -21.47 3.71 -4.15
CA MET A 107 -20.10 4.13 -4.44
C MET A 107 -19.37 3.19 -5.40
N THR A 108 -19.64 1.89 -5.37
CA THR A 108 -18.92 0.89 -6.19
C THR A 108 -19.61 0.58 -7.51
N LEU A 109 -20.95 0.53 -7.54
CA LEU A 109 -21.72 -0.01 -8.65
C LEU A 109 -22.51 1.06 -9.44
N ASP A 110 -22.73 2.24 -8.86
CA ASP A 110 -23.54 3.30 -9.51
C ASP A 110 -22.69 4.54 -9.87
N PRO A 111 -22.13 4.56 -11.09
CA PRO A 111 -21.33 5.68 -11.53
C PRO A 111 -22.11 6.99 -11.73
N LEU A 112 -23.46 6.93 -11.79
CA LEU A 112 -24.30 8.12 -11.96
C LEU A 112 -24.52 8.85 -10.63
N GLN A 113 -24.60 8.12 -9.52
CA GLN A 113 -24.75 8.69 -8.19
C GLN A 113 -23.40 8.97 -7.51
N ARG A 114 -22.35 8.24 -7.89
CA ARG A 114 -21.00 8.47 -7.40
C ARG A 114 -20.35 9.65 -8.11
N GLN A 115 -19.86 10.62 -7.37
CA GLN A 115 -18.95 11.66 -7.86
C GLN A 115 -17.51 11.22 -7.58
N MET A 116 -16.65 11.22 -8.59
CA MET A 116 -15.25 10.84 -8.45
C MET A 116 -14.39 11.72 -9.36
N ASP A 117 -13.31 12.29 -8.79
CA ASP A 117 -12.35 13.10 -9.54
C ASP A 117 -11.62 12.25 -10.58
N ARG A 118 -11.26 12.86 -11.71
CA ARG A 118 -10.52 12.19 -12.79
C ARG A 118 -9.12 11.76 -12.40
N GLY A 119 -8.53 12.39 -11.37
CA GLY A 119 -7.24 12.02 -10.82
C GLY A 119 -7.28 10.74 -9.97
N VAL A 120 -8.45 10.26 -9.57
CA VAL A 120 -8.60 9.01 -8.80
C VAL A 120 -8.26 7.82 -9.68
N ARG A 121 -7.19 7.11 -9.34
CA ARG A 121 -6.71 5.93 -10.06
C ARG A 121 -7.49 4.68 -9.74
N PHE A 122 -7.82 4.53 -8.46
CA PHE A 122 -8.69 3.47 -7.97
C PHE A 122 -9.38 3.86 -6.66
N PHE A 123 -10.46 3.21 -6.43
CA PHE A 123 -11.21 3.20 -5.18
C PHE A 123 -11.51 1.75 -4.82
N ALA A 124 -11.31 1.37 -3.57
CA ALA A 124 -11.54 0.03 -3.08
C ALA A 124 -12.10 0.05 -1.66
N ILE A 125 -12.83 -0.99 -1.30
CA ILE A 125 -13.39 -1.23 0.03
C ILE A 125 -12.89 -2.59 0.49
N SER A 126 -12.42 -2.67 1.73
CA SER A 126 -12.01 -3.90 2.40
C SER A 126 -12.92 -4.16 3.60
N THR A 127 -13.15 -5.43 3.92
CA THR A 127 -13.79 -5.86 5.16
C THR A 127 -12.82 -5.88 6.34
N ASP A 128 -11.52 -5.81 6.04
CA ASP A 128 -10.45 -5.79 7.03
C ASP A 128 -9.91 -4.38 7.22
N ILE A 129 -9.38 -4.08 8.40
CA ILE A 129 -8.64 -2.84 8.66
C ILE A 129 -7.27 -2.96 8.03
N GLU A 130 -7.12 -2.38 6.84
CA GLU A 130 -5.89 -2.43 6.08
C GLU A 130 -4.77 -1.63 6.76
N PRO A 131 -3.55 -2.16 6.83
CA PRO A 131 -2.40 -1.38 7.30
C PRO A 131 -2.13 -0.18 6.37
N VAL A 132 -1.58 0.88 6.93
CA VAL A 132 -1.15 2.07 6.17
C VAL A 132 0.36 2.17 6.15
N GLY A 133 0.91 2.83 5.15
CA GLY A 133 2.33 3.04 4.96
C GLY A 133 2.93 2.26 3.80
N PRO A 134 4.17 2.60 3.41
CA PRO A 134 4.87 1.91 2.33
C PRO A 134 5.06 0.45 2.69
N MET A 135 4.68 -0.41 1.77
CA MET A 135 4.63 -1.84 2.03
C MET A 135 5.39 -2.64 0.97
N PRO A 136 6.65 -2.98 1.23
CA PRO A 136 7.31 -4.01 0.44
C PRO A 136 6.51 -5.31 0.60
N GLY A 137 6.33 -6.06 -0.48
CA GLY A 137 5.54 -7.29 -0.40
C GLY A 137 5.89 -8.28 -1.48
N LEU A 138 5.82 -9.56 -1.13
CA LEU A 138 5.95 -10.68 -2.05
C LEU A 138 4.57 -11.23 -2.37
N SER A 139 4.33 -11.69 -3.60
CA SER A 139 3.14 -12.48 -3.87
C SER A 139 3.13 -13.74 -2.99
N THR A 140 1.93 -14.25 -2.71
CA THR A 140 1.75 -15.44 -1.84
C THR A 140 2.48 -16.67 -2.33
N VAL A 141 2.72 -16.78 -3.65
CA VAL A 141 3.39 -17.92 -4.29
C VAL A 141 4.91 -17.78 -4.36
N THR A 142 5.48 -16.62 -4.02
CA THR A 142 6.92 -16.39 -4.07
C THR A 142 7.66 -17.37 -3.15
N PRO A 143 8.66 -18.15 -3.64
CA PRO A 143 9.41 -19.09 -2.82
C PRO A 143 10.39 -18.35 -1.91
N VAL A 144 10.31 -18.64 -0.62
CA VAL A 144 11.19 -18.12 0.44
C VAL A 144 11.99 -19.27 1.03
N LEU A 145 13.31 -19.09 1.21
CA LEU A 145 14.20 -20.11 1.73
C LEU A 145 14.11 -20.18 3.26
N THR A 146 13.52 -21.24 3.77
CA THR A 146 13.44 -21.55 5.21
C THR A 146 14.54 -22.53 5.62
N ALA A 147 14.65 -22.83 6.90
CA ALA A 147 15.55 -23.88 7.40
C ALA A 147 15.23 -25.27 6.83
N GLN A 148 13.96 -25.52 6.44
CA GLN A 148 13.50 -26.78 5.86
C GLN A 148 13.46 -26.79 4.31
N GLY A 149 14.00 -25.75 3.64
CA GLY A 149 13.93 -25.57 2.19
C GLY A 149 12.96 -24.48 1.77
N TYR A 150 12.67 -24.41 0.47
CA TYR A 150 11.78 -23.40 -0.07
C TYR A 150 10.31 -23.64 0.31
N ARG A 151 9.63 -22.58 0.75
CA ARG A 151 8.19 -22.54 1.02
C ARG A 151 7.59 -21.28 0.41
N SER A 152 6.34 -21.33 -0.02
CA SER A 152 5.63 -20.17 -0.53
C SER A 152 5.48 -19.10 0.56
N ALA A 153 5.65 -17.82 0.21
CA ALA A 153 5.52 -16.69 1.15
C ALA A 153 4.16 -16.68 1.89
N GLY A 154 3.08 -17.13 1.21
CA GLY A 154 1.76 -17.27 1.80
C GLY A 154 1.67 -18.35 2.90
N GLN A 155 2.61 -19.29 2.96
CA GLN A 155 2.67 -20.35 3.97
C GLN A 155 3.57 -20.01 5.16
N ILE A 156 4.37 -18.95 5.06
CA ILE A 156 5.26 -18.52 6.14
C ILE A 156 4.43 -18.04 7.33
N ARG A 157 4.84 -18.43 8.54
CA ARG A 157 4.18 -18.10 9.81
C ARG A 157 5.20 -17.52 10.80
N ARG A 158 4.70 -16.84 11.81
CA ARG A 158 5.50 -16.43 12.97
C ARG A 158 6.18 -17.64 13.60
N GLY A 159 7.46 -17.52 13.89
CA GLY A 159 8.28 -18.57 14.46
C GLY A 159 9.00 -19.46 13.43
N ASP A 160 8.60 -19.44 12.14
CA ASP A 160 9.34 -20.15 11.09
C ASP A 160 10.78 -19.63 11.02
N LEU A 161 11.74 -20.50 10.71
CA LEU A 161 13.16 -20.13 10.59
C LEU A 161 13.52 -19.85 9.13
N ILE A 162 13.96 -18.63 8.86
CA ILE A 162 14.41 -18.17 7.54
C ILE A 162 15.93 -18.22 7.47
N ARG A 163 16.52 -18.81 6.42
CA ARG A 163 17.96 -18.79 6.15
C ARG A 163 18.39 -17.48 5.54
N SER A 164 18.60 -16.45 6.38
CA SER A 164 18.99 -15.12 5.91
C SER A 164 20.47 -15.07 5.53
N PRO A 165 20.84 -14.58 4.33
CA PRO A 165 22.23 -14.47 3.90
C PRO A 165 23.04 -13.58 4.85
N GLY A 166 24.17 -14.12 5.33
CA GLY A 166 25.06 -13.43 6.28
C GLY A 166 24.57 -13.39 7.75
N HIS A 167 23.36 -13.91 8.05
CA HIS A 167 22.76 -13.87 9.39
C HIS A 167 22.34 -15.25 9.93
N GLY A 168 22.53 -16.32 9.14
CA GLY A 168 22.10 -17.67 9.54
C GLY A 168 20.59 -17.85 9.55
N SER A 169 20.12 -18.73 10.44
CA SER A 169 18.68 -19.00 10.60
C SER A 169 18.06 -18.05 11.62
N LEU A 170 17.11 -17.22 11.16
CA LEU A 170 16.42 -16.22 11.96
C LEU A 170 14.92 -16.52 12.08
N PRO A 171 14.31 -16.34 13.27
CA PRO A 171 12.89 -16.54 13.44
C PRO A 171 12.09 -15.41 12.81
N VAL A 172 10.98 -15.74 12.17
CA VAL A 172 9.98 -14.80 11.70
C VAL A 172 9.29 -14.16 12.90
N LEU A 173 9.42 -12.85 13.07
CA LEU A 173 8.79 -12.10 14.16
C LEU A 173 7.30 -11.86 13.90
N SER A 174 6.95 -11.53 12.65
CA SER A 174 5.57 -11.31 12.21
C SER A 174 5.44 -11.50 10.70
N VAL A 175 4.23 -11.81 10.27
CA VAL A 175 3.85 -11.83 8.84
C VAL A 175 2.61 -10.98 8.68
N VAL A 176 2.70 -9.95 7.85
CA VAL A 176 1.56 -9.12 7.47
C VAL A 176 1.09 -9.53 6.07
N ARG A 177 -0.20 -9.76 5.92
CA ARG A 177 -0.84 -10.00 4.63
C ARG A 177 -1.76 -8.84 4.31
N ARG A 178 -1.74 -8.43 3.05
CA ARG A 178 -2.59 -7.34 2.57
C ARG A 178 -3.14 -7.70 1.20
N THR A 179 -4.46 -7.66 1.07
CA THR A 179 -5.14 -7.84 -0.21
C THR A 179 -5.56 -6.47 -0.73
N VAL A 180 -5.06 -6.12 -1.91
CA VAL A 180 -5.19 -4.77 -2.48
C VAL A 180 -5.53 -4.83 -3.96
N PRO A 181 -6.09 -3.75 -4.55
CA PRO A 181 -6.20 -3.62 -6.00
C PRO A 181 -4.83 -3.70 -6.67
N ALA A 182 -4.71 -4.50 -7.73
CA ALA A 182 -3.47 -4.62 -8.50
C ALA A 182 -3.27 -3.40 -9.43
N ARG A 183 -3.41 -2.19 -8.90
CA ARG A 183 -3.41 -0.91 -9.64
C ARG A 183 -2.63 0.16 -8.89
N GLY A 184 -2.24 1.21 -9.61
CA GLY A 184 -1.53 2.35 -9.06
C GLY A 184 -0.23 1.95 -8.39
N SER A 185 0.02 2.42 -7.19
CA SER A 185 1.22 2.08 -6.41
C SER A 185 1.25 0.63 -5.92
N PHE A 186 0.11 -0.06 -5.93
CA PHE A 186 0.01 -1.48 -5.62
C PHE A 186 0.19 -2.39 -6.83
N SER A 187 0.39 -1.83 -8.04
CA SER A 187 0.60 -2.64 -9.26
C SER A 187 1.72 -3.65 -9.06
N PRO A 188 1.47 -4.95 -9.31
CA PRO A 188 2.50 -5.97 -9.19
C PRO A 188 3.58 -5.79 -10.26
N VAL A 189 4.80 -6.18 -9.89
CA VAL A 189 5.95 -6.24 -10.78
C VAL A 189 6.44 -7.68 -10.85
N ARG A 190 6.54 -8.21 -12.06
CA ARG A 190 7.20 -9.48 -12.33
C ARG A 190 8.68 -9.22 -12.52
N LEU A 191 9.48 -9.78 -11.65
CA LEU A 191 10.94 -9.81 -11.77
C LEU A 191 11.34 -11.11 -12.44
N ARG A 192 12.12 -11.01 -13.50
CA ARG A 192 12.49 -12.16 -14.35
C ARG A 192 13.85 -12.73 -13.97
N ALA A 193 13.94 -14.03 -13.93
CA ALA A 193 15.22 -14.73 -13.89
C ALA A 193 15.94 -14.62 -15.24
N PRO A 194 17.30 -14.62 -15.26
CA PRO A 194 18.20 -14.68 -14.10
C PRO A 194 18.55 -13.32 -13.51
N TYR A 195 17.83 -12.26 -13.90
CA TYR A 195 18.14 -10.91 -13.41
C TYR A 195 18.01 -10.83 -11.87
N PHE A 196 18.70 -9.88 -11.27
CA PHE A 196 18.72 -9.61 -9.83
C PHE A 196 19.17 -10.79 -8.95
N GLY A 197 19.83 -11.81 -9.55
CA GLY A 197 20.22 -13.03 -8.84
C GLY A 197 19.09 -14.03 -8.63
N LEU A 198 17.97 -13.86 -9.32
CA LEU A 198 16.81 -14.75 -9.23
C LEU A 198 17.06 -16.08 -9.96
N GLN A 199 16.61 -17.19 -9.36
CA GLN A 199 16.63 -18.53 -9.96
C GLN A 199 15.34 -18.81 -10.75
N GLN A 200 14.26 -18.10 -10.45
CA GLN A 200 12.98 -18.16 -11.16
C GLN A 200 12.27 -16.81 -11.10
N ASP A 201 11.32 -16.58 -11.98
CA ASP A 201 10.49 -15.38 -11.97
C ASP A 201 9.69 -15.30 -10.66
N ILE A 202 9.58 -14.09 -10.10
CA ILE A 202 8.73 -13.81 -8.94
C ILE A 202 7.88 -12.58 -9.18
N ILE A 203 6.75 -12.51 -8.46
CA ILE A 203 5.87 -11.34 -8.46
C ILE A 203 6.00 -10.65 -7.11
N VAL A 204 6.27 -9.34 -7.15
CA VAL A 204 6.44 -8.50 -5.97
C VAL A 204 5.63 -7.21 -6.09
N GLY A 205 5.38 -6.53 -4.98
CA GLY A 205 4.84 -5.16 -5.00
C GLY A 205 5.88 -4.17 -5.54
N ALA A 206 5.42 -3.09 -6.16
CA ALA A 206 6.31 -2.06 -6.72
C ALA A 206 7.27 -1.46 -5.68
N GLU A 207 6.84 -1.39 -4.41
CA GLU A 207 7.64 -0.91 -3.27
C GLU A 207 8.62 -1.96 -2.69
N GLN A 208 8.60 -3.20 -3.18
CA GLN A 208 9.57 -4.21 -2.75
C GLN A 208 10.98 -3.78 -3.15
N ARG A 209 11.87 -3.68 -2.15
CA ARG A 209 13.24 -3.26 -2.41
C ARG A 209 14.11 -4.45 -2.76
N LEU A 210 14.80 -4.31 -3.89
CA LEU A 210 15.80 -5.23 -4.42
C LEU A 210 17.18 -4.74 -3.98
N ARG A 211 18.02 -5.66 -3.55
CA ARG A 211 19.44 -5.36 -3.32
C ARG A 211 20.19 -5.53 -4.66
N ILE A 212 20.65 -4.42 -5.21
CA ILE A 212 21.40 -4.40 -6.47
C ILE A 212 22.84 -4.03 -6.14
N GLY A 213 23.80 -4.84 -6.65
CA GLY A 213 25.23 -4.63 -6.49
C GLY A 213 25.96 -4.80 -7.83
N GLY A 214 27.28 -4.63 -7.77
CA GLY A 214 28.18 -4.78 -8.92
C GLY A 214 28.97 -3.51 -9.21
N SER A 215 29.96 -3.61 -10.12
CA SER A 215 30.93 -2.54 -10.41
C SER A 215 30.27 -1.22 -10.84
N ALA A 216 29.18 -1.28 -11.60
CA ALA A 216 28.43 -0.08 -12.01
C ALA A 216 27.78 0.63 -10.81
N VAL A 217 27.24 -0.13 -9.84
CA VAL A 217 26.65 0.43 -8.61
C VAL A 217 27.74 1.06 -7.74
N GLU A 218 28.88 0.38 -7.62
CA GLU A 218 30.01 0.88 -6.84
C GLU A 218 30.59 2.17 -7.48
N TYR A 219 30.69 2.21 -8.78
CA TYR A 219 31.15 3.39 -9.53
C TYR A 219 30.19 4.59 -9.38
N LEU A 220 28.87 4.35 -9.53
CA LEU A 220 27.88 5.43 -9.52
C LEU A 220 27.53 5.93 -8.13
N PHE A 221 27.52 5.04 -7.14
CA PHE A 221 27.00 5.35 -5.79
C PHE A 221 28.06 5.26 -4.67
N GLY A 222 29.29 4.83 -4.97
CA GLY A 222 30.33 4.61 -3.98
C GLY A 222 29.97 3.55 -2.93
N LYS A 223 29.06 2.63 -3.26
CA LYS A 223 28.54 1.59 -2.36
C LYS A 223 28.51 0.25 -3.08
N GLN A 224 28.88 -0.81 -2.38
CA GLN A 224 28.84 -2.17 -2.95
C GLN A 224 27.41 -2.60 -3.33
N ASN A 225 26.41 -2.10 -2.64
CA ASN A 225 25.01 -2.42 -2.89
C ASN A 225 24.10 -1.22 -2.60
N VAL A 226 23.02 -1.11 -3.36
CA VAL A 226 21.94 -0.15 -3.16
C VAL A 226 20.59 -0.90 -3.08
N LEU A 227 19.62 -0.29 -2.39
CA LEU A 227 18.25 -0.80 -2.33
C LEU A 227 17.38 0.00 -3.29
N VAL A 228 16.83 -0.66 -4.30
CA VAL A 228 16.00 -0.05 -5.34
C VAL A 228 14.59 -0.65 -5.29
N PRO A 229 13.52 0.15 -5.25
CA PRO A 229 12.15 -0.34 -5.37
C PRO A 229 11.94 -1.07 -6.69
N ALA A 230 11.22 -2.19 -6.67
CA ALA A 230 10.98 -3.04 -7.85
C ALA A 230 10.22 -2.31 -8.98
N GLY A 231 9.49 -1.26 -8.66
CA GLY A 231 8.82 -0.42 -9.64
C GLY A 231 9.76 0.45 -10.49
N HIS A 232 10.99 0.72 -10.02
CA HIS A 232 11.94 1.57 -10.73
C HIS A 232 12.62 0.87 -11.94
N PRO A 233 13.09 -0.39 -11.85
CA PRO A 233 13.75 -1.07 -12.97
C PRO A 233 12.75 -1.67 -13.99
N VAL A 234 11.49 -1.24 -14.00
CA VAL A 234 10.51 -1.70 -15.00
C VAL A 234 10.94 -1.21 -16.38
N ASN A 235 11.50 -2.10 -17.18
CA ASN A 235 12.09 -1.83 -18.49
C ASN A 235 11.58 -2.76 -19.60
N GLY A 236 10.58 -3.60 -19.32
CA GLY A 236 10.04 -4.59 -20.24
C GLY A 236 10.90 -5.85 -20.43
N LEU A 237 12.11 -5.89 -19.84
CA LEU A 237 13.05 -7.02 -19.97
C LEU A 237 13.28 -7.74 -18.65
N SER A 238 13.94 -7.08 -17.68
CA SER A 238 14.29 -7.68 -16.39
C SER A 238 13.16 -7.53 -15.35
N ALA A 239 12.37 -6.49 -15.48
CA ALA A 239 11.19 -6.23 -14.67
C ALA A 239 10.06 -5.72 -15.56
N ILE A 240 8.88 -6.29 -15.42
CA ILE A 240 7.69 -5.96 -16.21
C ILE A 240 6.48 -5.77 -15.29
N ARG A 241 5.54 -4.91 -15.69
CA ARG A 241 4.24 -4.80 -14.96
C ARG A 241 3.46 -6.10 -15.16
N TYR A 242 2.79 -6.53 -14.10
CA TYR A 242 2.02 -7.77 -14.10
C TYR A 242 0.54 -7.45 -13.94
N ASP A 243 -0.19 -7.36 -15.05
CA ASP A 243 -1.57 -6.88 -15.11
C ASP A 243 -2.59 -8.04 -15.27
N GLN A 244 -2.28 -9.24 -14.75
CA GLN A 244 -3.12 -10.44 -14.94
C GLN A 244 -4.21 -10.60 -13.86
N SER A 245 -4.28 -9.71 -12.87
CA SER A 245 -5.24 -9.82 -11.78
C SER A 245 -5.75 -8.43 -11.39
N GLU A 246 -7.02 -8.34 -11.02
CA GLU A 246 -7.59 -7.10 -10.48
C GLU A 246 -7.22 -6.87 -9.01
N ILE A 247 -6.97 -7.96 -8.28
CA ILE A 247 -6.65 -7.97 -6.85
C ILE A 247 -5.40 -8.82 -6.63
N VAL A 248 -4.54 -8.39 -5.74
CA VAL A 248 -3.31 -9.11 -5.35
C VAL A 248 -3.18 -9.15 -3.84
N THR A 249 -2.74 -10.32 -3.32
CA THR A 249 -2.37 -10.45 -1.91
C THR A 249 -0.86 -10.47 -1.79
N TYR A 250 -0.34 -9.48 -1.06
CA TYR A 250 1.07 -9.41 -0.70
C TYR A 250 1.32 -9.94 0.71
N CYS A 251 2.45 -10.62 0.86
CA CYS A 251 3.00 -11.09 2.12
C CYS A 251 4.25 -10.28 2.47
N GLN A 252 4.32 -9.81 3.70
CA GLN A 252 5.49 -9.16 4.25
C GLN A 252 5.98 -9.97 5.44
N VAL A 253 7.28 -10.22 5.46
CA VAL A 253 7.93 -10.95 6.55
C VAL A 253 8.80 -9.98 7.32
N LEU A 254 8.62 -9.95 8.64
CA LEU A 254 9.45 -9.18 9.55
C LEU A 254 10.49 -10.10 10.17
N LEU A 255 11.78 -9.78 9.96
CA LEU A 255 12.92 -10.47 10.55
C LEU A 255 13.66 -9.57 11.55
N PRO A 256 14.38 -10.15 12.53
CA PRO A 256 15.25 -9.39 13.42
C PRO A 256 16.30 -8.59 12.63
N GLY A 257 16.63 -7.38 13.09
CA GLY A 257 17.72 -6.57 12.54
C GLY A 257 17.55 -6.13 11.09
N ASN A 258 16.32 -6.19 10.53
CA ASN A 258 16.05 -5.96 9.11
C ASN A 258 16.88 -6.86 8.17
N ALA A 259 17.14 -8.08 8.62
CA ALA A 259 17.91 -9.05 7.86
C ALA A 259 17.23 -9.33 6.50
N PRO A 260 18.01 -9.57 5.43
CA PRO A 260 17.45 -9.81 4.11
C PRO A 260 16.64 -11.11 4.06
N LEU A 261 15.53 -11.09 3.31
CA LEU A 261 14.69 -12.26 3.05
C LEU A 261 15.15 -12.94 1.76
N PRO A 262 15.64 -14.19 1.82
CA PRO A 262 16.03 -14.92 0.60
C PRO A 262 14.78 -15.42 -0.13
N ALA A 263 14.48 -14.84 -1.27
CA ALA A 263 13.36 -15.24 -2.11
C ALA A 263 13.84 -15.62 -3.52
N ALA A 264 13.54 -16.84 -3.94
CA ALA A 264 13.92 -17.37 -5.25
C ALA A 264 15.41 -17.17 -5.60
N GLY A 265 16.32 -17.27 -4.63
CA GLY A 265 17.77 -17.06 -4.79
C GLY A 265 18.26 -15.65 -4.52
N ALA A 266 17.41 -14.63 -4.58
CA ALA A 266 17.78 -13.23 -4.36
C ALA A 266 17.52 -12.75 -2.94
N PRO A 267 18.40 -11.89 -2.35
CA PRO A 267 18.16 -11.25 -1.06
C PRO A 267 17.25 -10.02 -1.25
N LEU A 268 16.04 -10.09 -0.72
CA LEU A 268 15.09 -8.98 -0.74
C LEU A 268 15.04 -8.28 0.62
N ALA A 269 14.74 -6.97 0.63
CA ALA A 269 14.55 -6.26 1.87
C ALA A 269 13.27 -6.69 2.59
N THR A 270 13.34 -6.82 3.91
CA THR A 270 12.20 -7.08 4.78
C THR A 270 11.55 -5.77 5.24
N LEU A 271 10.39 -5.88 5.89
CA LEU A 271 9.75 -4.75 6.56
C LEU A 271 10.64 -4.25 7.69
N SER A 272 10.86 -2.93 7.74
CA SER A 272 11.64 -2.29 8.79
C SER A 272 10.72 -1.73 9.89
N LEU A 273 11.01 -2.07 11.15
CA LEU A 273 10.27 -1.56 12.32
C LEU A 273 10.35 -0.03 12.48
N TRP A 274 11.39 0.61 11.96
CA TRP A 274 11.55 2.06 12.00
C TRP A 274 10.45 2.80 11.21
N ARG A 275 9.85 2.15 10.21
CA ARG A 275 8.75 2.69 9.43
C ARG A 275 7.37 2.54 10.08
N LEU A 276 7.29 1.77 11.17
CA LEU A 276 6.04 1.56 11.93
C LEU A 276 5.90 2.54 13.11
N ARG A 277 6.91 3.38 13.38
CA ARG A 277 6.98 4.30 14.51
C ARG A 277 6.88 5.79 14.11
N GLY A 278 6.55 6.06 12.85
CA GLY A 278 6.33 7.42 12.36
C GLY A 278 4.90 7.88 12.49
#